data_c873a0f9a0bb26811ddae6bc1368bd4d
#
_entry.id   c873a0f9a0bb26811ddae6bc1368bd4d
#
_cell.length_a   1.000
_cell.length_b   1.000
_cell.length_c   1.000
_cell.angle_alpha   90.00
_cell.angle_beta   90.00
_cell.angle_gamma   90.00
#
_symmetry.space_group_name_H-M   'P 1'
#
loop_
_entity.id
_entity.type
_entity.pdbx_description
1 polymer ?
#
loop_
_entity_poly.entity_id
_entity_poly.type
_entity_poly.pdbx_seq_one_letter_code
_entity_poly.pdbx_strand_id
1 'polypeptide(L)'
;MFPLVVGALLGAPWVLSFAPVSWWWLGLVLITALPYVALKTRRPWLTGLAFGWSAYGIGVSWLHISLHTYGGLPSLLAWAAVAAFTFYLALFSALAVWLYSRFSAKNSLPNAAVFNALLWAALWTFFEWARGTFMTGFAWLGLGDALVDSPFANLLPWLGSHGALFVLMLLGHLLVSIVLGRQLRTAMVFGVLVAGTAGLVQLPTPTQSAGTLPVVGVQTNVDQSIKFDPDLIVFNMQKAFALGDVAKQQLSNRGGLLVFPETVNPLVWTDTPVEWQTRFRDFATPNHTTVIMGSAIQEGPRYYNSIVMFQGDEPLEDLEVPKTRHDKRHLVPFGEFIPLGFKWFVGMLNMPMGEFTSGTGPLQPFMVQGNALASTVCYEDIFSGEFAQLVAKSTQEPTVFVNLSNLAWFRQSWALDQHAQMGRTRSAEHRKPGLRVTNTGLSGLVDEKGRWVEKATPGQALVWSGQIEGRLGKTFFAKWGDLLWFSIWGAVLLLLCVREWCLKAYNRAH
;
A
#
# COMPACT_ATOMS: atom_id res chain seq x y z
N MET A 1 6.40 -34.54 -2.76
CA MET A 1 6.19 -34.00 -1.40
C MET A 1 7.32 -33.08 -0.94
N PHE A 2 8.59 -33.43 -1.00
CA PHE A 2 9.71 -32.61 -0.49
C PHE A 2 9.71 -31.14 -0.96
N PRO A 3 9.56 -30.77 -2.27
CA PRO A 3 9.52 -29.38 -2.70
C PRO A 3 8.40 -28.54 -2.05
N LEU A 4 7.22 -29.15 -1.88
CA LEU A 4 6.06 -28.48 -1.30
C LEU A 4 6.26 -28.22 0.21
N VAL A 5 6.76 -29.20 0.95
CA VAL A 5 6.99 -29.06 2.38
C VAL A 5 8.05 -28.00 2.66
N VAL A 6 9.18 -28.05 1.94
CA VAL A 6 10.25 -27.07 2.12
C VAL A 6 9.83 -25.67 1.72
N GLY A 7 9.10 -25.53 0.59
CA GLY A 7 8.54 -24.25 0.17
C GLY A 7 7.60 -23.68 1.22
N ALA A 8 6.66 -24.48 1.72
CA ALA A 8 5.71 -24.05 2.74
C ALA A 8 6.38 -23.62 4.05
N LEU A 9 7.39 -24.38 4.51
CA LEU A 9 8.14 -24.02 5.71
C LEU A 9 8.93 -22.71 5.56
N LEU A 10 9.45 -22.42 4.35
CA LEU A 10 10.10 -21.13 4.08
C LEU A 10 9.11 -19.98 3.95
N GLY A 11 7.91 -20.23 3.41
CA GLY A 11 6.89 -19.20 3.22
C GLY A 11 6.12 -18.85 4.49
N ALA A 12 5.87 -19.82 5.38
CA ALA A 12 5.06 -19.60 6.58
C ALA A 12 5.51 -18.43 7.46
N PRO A 13 6.82 -18.24 7.75
CA PRO A 13 7.28 -17.11 8.56
C PRO A 13 7.34 -15.77 7.82
N TRP A 14 7.01 -15.71 6.51
CA TRP A 14 7.02 -14.49 5.71
C TRP A 14 6.24 -13.34 6.34
N VAL A 15 5.08 -13.63 6.91
CA VAL A 15 4.20 -12.64 7.53
C VAL A 15 4.87 -11.89 8.69
N LEU A 16 5.84 -12.49 9.38
CA LEU A 16 6.58 -11.87 10.48
C LEU A 16 7.52 -10.74 10.00
N SER A 17 7.76 -10.65 8.70
CA SER A 17 8.54 -9.56 8.10
C SER A 17 7.79 -8.22 8.11
N PHE A 18 6.48 -8.28 8.26
CA PHE A 18 5.58 -7.12 8.21
C PHE A 18 5.09 -6.73 9.61
N ALA A 19 4.50 -5.53 9.70
CA ALA A 19 3.82 -5.08 10.91
C ALA A 19 2.67 -6.05 11.28
N PRO A 20 2.44 -6.25 12.60
CA PRO A 20 3.04 -5.55 13.74
C PRO A 20 4.42 -6.06 14.19
N VAL A 21 4.91 -7.19 13.67
CA VAL A 21 6.18 -7.81 14.09
C VAL A 21 7.39 -7.08 13.51
N SER A 22 7.33 -6.70 12.22
CA SER A 22 8.35 -5.92 11.50
C SER A 22 9.76 -6.54 11.49
N TRP A 23 9.88 -7.85 11.45
CA TRP A 23 11.16 -8.54 11.24
C TRP A 23 11.58 -8.50 9.77
N TRP A 24 11.73 -7.29 9.22
CA TRP A 24 12.06 -7.05 7.80
C TRP A 24 13.26 -7.87 7.31
N TRP A 25 14.27 -8.08 8.16
CA TRP A 25 15.46 -8.87 7.88
C TRP A 25 15.14 -10.34 7.61
N LEU A 26 14.11 -10.90 8.27
CA LEU A 26 13.68 -12.28 8.07
C LEU A 26 13.20 -12.48 6.63
N GLY A 27 12.42 -11.55 6.10
CA GLY A 27 11.97 -11.58 4.70
C GLY A 27 13.16 -11.58 3.72
N LEU A 28 14.17 -10.76 3.95
CA LEU A 28 15.38 -10.75 3.13
C LEU A 28 16.13 -12.08 3.19
N VAL A 29 16.23 -12.71 4.37
CA VAL A 29 16.86 -14.03 4.53
C VAL A 29 16.06 -15.09 3.76
N LEU A 30 14.74 -15.13 3.93
CA LEU A 30 13.87 -16.12 3.29
C LEU A 30 13.93 -16.03 1.77
N ILE A 31 13.85 -14.81 1.22
CA ILE A 31 13.85 -14.59 -0.22
C ILE A 31 15.24 -14.83 -0.82
N THR A 32 16.29 -14.55 -0.08
CA THR A 32 17.65 -14.87 -0.50
C THR A 32 17.92 -16.38 -0.49
N ALA A 33 17.38 -17.12 0.50
CA ALA A 33 17.53 -18.57 0.60
C ALA A 33 16.69 -19.34 -0.44
N LEU A 34 15.53 -18.80 -0.82
CA LEU A 34 14.54 -19.49 -1.67
C LEU A 34 15.14 -20.07 -2.96
N PRO A 35 15.91 -19.34 -3.79
CA PRO A 35 16.44 -19.89 -5.04
C PRO A 35 17.45 -21.01 -4.80
N TYR A 36 18.30 -20.92 -3.77
CA TYR A 36 19.28 -21.97 -3.46
C TYR A 36 18.61 -23.27 -3.01
N VAL A 37 17.54 -23.15 -2.22
CA VAL A 37 16.77 -24.31 -1.75
C VAL A 37 15.97 -24.90 -2.91
N ALA A 38 15.32 -24.06 -3.72
CA ALA A 38 14.50 -24.50 -4.84
C ALA A 38 15.32 -25.28 -5.88
N LEU A 39 16.55 -24.82 -6.21
CA LEU A 39 17.44 -25.50 -7.16
C LEU A 39 17.89 -26.90 -6.70
N LYS A 40 17.83 -27.21 -5.41
CA LYS A 40 18.11 -28.57 -4.89
C LYS A 40 16.91 -29.52 -5.05
N THR A 41 15.78 -29.04 -5.48
CA THR A 41 14.56 -29.84 -5.68
C THR A 41 14.41 -30.26 -7.15
N ARG A 42 13.73 -31.39 -7.40
CA ARG A 42 13.46 -31.86 -8.76
C ARG A 42 12.48 -30.96 -9.55
N ARG A 43 11.67 -30.17 -8.84
CA ARG A 43 10.64 -29.28 -9.40
C ARG A 43 10.68 -27.92 -8.68
N PRO A 44 11.66 -27.05 -9.03
CA PRO A 44 11.86 -25.77 -8.33
C PRO A 44 10.61 -24.89 -8.25
N TRP A 45 9.82 -24.87 -9.31
CA TRP A 45 8.57 -24.09 -9.37
C TRP A 45 7.55 -24.48 -8.29
N LEU A 46 7.49 -25.77 -7.90
CA LEU A 46 6.63 -26.22 -6.80
C LEU A 46 7.11 -25.68 -5.45
N THR A 47 8.41 -25.48 -5.26
CA THR A 47 8.95 -24.84 -4.06
C THR A 47 8.53 -23.36 -4.01
N GLY A 48 8.61 -22.64 -5.15
CA GLY A 48 8.13 -21.27 -5.26
C GLY A 48 6.63 -21.15 -5.04
N LEU A 49 5.84 -22.08 -5.60
CA LEU A 49 4.38 -22.13 -5.42
C LEU A 49 4.02 -22.33 -3.94
N ALA A 50 4.62 -23.31 -3.29
CA ALA A 50 4.33 -23.61 -1.89
C ALA A 50 4.81 -22.49 -0.95
N PHE A 51 5.94 -21.85 -1.26
CA PHE A 51 6.40 -20.65 -0.59
C PHE A 51 5.33 -19.55 -0.65
N GLY A 52 4.93 -19.16 -1.87
CA GLY A 52 3.95 -18.09 -2.04
C GLY A 52 2.59 -18.44 -1.42
N TRP A 53 2.11 -19.68 -1.58
CA TRP A 53 0.81 -20.09 -1.05
C TRP A 53 0.76 -20.05 0.47
N SER A 54 1.81 -20.51 1.16
CA SER A 54 1.89 -20.41 2.62
C SER A 54 2.11 -18.97 3.09
N ALA A 55 2.99 -18.21 2.42
CA ALA A 55 3.27 -16.82 2.75
C ALA A 55 2.03 -15.93 2.66
N TYR A 56 1.33 -15.98 1.54
CA TYR A 56 0.11 -15.19 1.34
C TYR A 56 -1.07 -15.78 2.10
N GLY A 57 -1.22 -17.12 2.15
CA GLY A 57 -2.30 -17.79 2.88
C GLY A 57 -2.34 -17.42 4.35
N ILE A 58 -1.18 -17.36 5.01
CA ILE A 58 -1.06 -16.92 6.40
C ILE A 58 -1.19 -15.39 6.48
N GLY A 59 -0.48 -14.68 5.60
CA GLY A 59 -0.33 -13.22 5.69
C GLY A 59 -1.60 -12.43 5.43
N VAL A 60 -2.53 -12.97 4.63
CA VAL A 60 -3.85 -12.34 4.36
C VAL A 60 -5.03 -13.20 4.82
N SER A 61 -4.80 -14.10 5.77
CA SER A 61 -5.85 -14.94 6.37
C SER A 61 -7.03 -14.14 6.95
N TRP A 62 -6.80 -12.89 7.31
CA TRP A 62 -7.82 -11.95 7.77
C TRP A 62 -8.91 -11.65 6.72
N LEU A 63 -8.70 -11.93 5.43
CA LEU A 63 -9.75 -11.87 4.40
C LEU A 63 -10.93 -12.79 4.72
N HIS A 64 -10.70 -13.89 5.45
CA HIS A 64 -11.77 -14.74 5.94
C HIS A 64 -12.79 -13.96 6.79
N ILE A 65 -12.34 -12.98 7.61
CA ILE A 65 -13.23 -12.16 8.44
C ILE A 65 -14.20 -11.38 7.55
N SER A 66 -13.68 -10.72 6.52
CA SER A 66 -14.49 -9.96 5.58
C SER A 66 -15.52 -10.84 4.85
N LEU A 67 -15.08 -11.99 4.32
CA LEU A 67 -15.93 -12.89 3.54
C LEU A 67 -16.96 -13.63 4.40
N HIS A 68 -16.56 -14.11 5.59
CA HIS A 68 -17.45 -14.89 6.47
C HIS A 68 -18.32 -14.00 7.34
N THR A 69 -17.70 -13.10 8.12
CA THR A 69 -18.43 -12.33 9.14
C THR A 69 -19.33 -11.27 8.53
N TYR A 70 -18.84 -10.56 7.53
CA TYR A 70 -19.58 -9.46 6.90
C TYR A 70 -20.19 -9.83 5.56
N GLY A 71 -19.54 -10.71 4.80
CA GLY A 71 -20.05 -11.21 3.52
C GLY A 71 -21.04 -12.36 3.62
N GLY A 72 -21.23 -12.95 4.81
CA GLY A 72 -22.20 -14.01 5.04
C GLY A 72 -21.86 -15.36 4.42
N LEU A 73 -20.66 -15.55 3.84
CA LEU A 73 -20.27 -16.86 3.33
C LEU A 73 -20.11 -17.89 4.46
N PRO A 74 -20.55 -19.14 4.27
CA PRO A 74 -20.18 -20.23 5.16
C PRO A 74 -18.65 -20.30 5.34
N SER A 75 -18.19 -20.55 6.57
CA SER A 75 -16.76 -20.47 6.91
C SER A 75 -15.87 -21.32 5.98
N LEU A 76 -16.33 -22.54 5.62
CA LEU A 76 -15.59 -23.40 4.71
C LEU A 76 -15.42 -22.77 3.30
N LEU A 77 -16.47 -22.14 2.77
CA LEU A 77 -16.43 -21.46 1.48
C LEU A 77 -15.55 -20.19 1.55
N ALA A 78 -15.60 -19.45 2.65
CA ALA A 78 -14.73 -18.30 2.87
C ALA A 78 -13.25 -18.72 2.88
N TRP A 79 -12.89 -19.80 3.57
CA TRP A 79 -11.53 -20.36 3.54
C TRP A 79 -11.15 -20.90 2.16
N ALA A 80 -12.06 -21.53 1.43
CA ALA A 80 -11.80 -21.98 0.07
C ALA A 80 -11.52 -20.80 -0.87
N ALA A 81 -12.27 -19.69 -0.74
CA ALA A 81 -12.04 -18.47 -1.50
C ALA A 81 -10.68 -17.84 -1.17
N VAL A 82 -10.32 -17.73 0.11
CA VAL A 82 -8.99 -17.26 0.54
C VAL A 82 -7.88 -18.16 0.00
N ALA A 83 -8.05 -19.49 0.07
CA ALA A 83 -7.07 -20.44 -0.45
C ALA A 83 -6.89 -20.33 -1.97
N ALA A 84 -7.98 -20.17 -2.72
CA ALA A 84 -7.95 -19.98 -4.17
C ALA A 84 -7.29 -18.65 -4.55
N PHE A 85 -7.62 -17.56 -3.86
CA PHE A 85 -7.01 -16.26 -4.08
C PHE A 85 -5.50 -16.27 -3.78
N THR A 86 -5.10 -16.82 -2.64
CA THR A 86 -3.69 -16.90 -2.27
C THR A 86 -2.90 -17.89 -3.14
N PHE A 87 -3.55 -18.92 -3.68
CA PHE A 87 -2.97 -19.77 -4.72
C PHE A 87 -2.68 -18.98 -6.01
N TYR A 88 -3.61 -18.13 -6.44
CA TYR A 88 -3.37 -17.21 -7.57
C TYR A 88 -2.16 -16.30 -7.30
N LEU A 89 -2.06 -15.69 -6.12
CA LEU A 89 -0.90 -14.87 -5.75
C LEU A 89 0.41 -15.68 -5.75
N ALA A 90 0.36 -16.94 -5.33
CA ALA A 90 1.53 -17.83 -5.30
C ALA A 90 2.08 -18.17 -6.70
N LEU A 91 1.27 -18.05 -7.76
CA LEU A 91 1.74 -18.28 -9.13
C LEU A 91 2.86 -17.30 -9.52
N PHE A 92 2.85 -16.08 -9.01
CA PHE A 92 3.91 -15.09 -9.26
C PHE A 92 5.26 -15.57 -8.67
N SER A 93 5.25 -16.07 -7.43
CA SER A 93 6.44 -16.66 -6.79
C SER A 93 6.90 -17.93 -7.52
N ALA A 94 5.96 -18.76 -7.98
CA ALA A 94 6.27 -19.97 -8.75
C ALA A 94 6.96 -19.63 -10.08
N LEU A 95 6.46 -18.60 -10.80
CA LEU A 95 7.02 -18.13 -12.04
C LEU A 95 8.42 -17.53 -11.85
N ALA A 96 8.63 -16.72 -10.81
CA ALA A 96 9.96 -16.18 -10.48
C ALA A 96 10.99 -17.30 -10.27
N VAL A 97 10.65 -18.30 -9.46
CA VAL A 97 11.53 -19.44 -9.18
C VAL A 97 11.73 -20.32 -10.42
N TRP A 98 10.68 -20.53 -11.21
CA TRP A 98 10.76 -21.30 -12.44
C TRP A 98 11.72 -20.67 -13.46
N LEU A 99 11.55 -19.36 -13.73
CA LEU A 99 12.42 -18.63 -14.66
C LEU A 99 13.86 -18.58 -14.15
N TYR A 100 14.05 -18.34 -12.85
CA TYR A 100 15.37 -18.38 -12.26
C TYR A 100 16.02 -19.74 -12.45
N SER A 101 15.31 -20.85 -12.19
CA SER A 101 15.84 -22.20 -12.36
C SER A 101 16.18 -22.53 -13.84
N ARG A 102 15.46 -21.93 -14.78
CA ARG A 102 15.65 -22.14 -16.23
C ARG A 102 16.84 -21.35 -16.77
N PHE A 103 17.09 -20.14 -16.24
CA PHE A 103 18.05 -19.20 -16.82
C PHE A 103 19.29 -18.95 -15.97
N SER A 104 19.36 -19.42 -14.72
CA SER A 104 20.53 -19.26 -13.90
C SER A 104 21.77 -19.88 -14.56
N ALA A 105 22.90 -19.17 -14.42
CA ALA A 105 24.17 -19.63 -14.97
C ALA A 105 24.78 -20.71 -14.08
N LYS A 106 25.46 -21.69 -14.67
CA LYS A 106 26.24 -22.68 -13.92
C LYS A 106 27.38 -21.97 -13.19
N ASN A 107 27.64 -22.33 -11.95
CA ASN A 107 28.67 -21.71 -11.10
C ASN A 107 30.11 -21.82 -11.66
N SER A 108 30.33 -22.73 -12.61
CA SER A 108 31.61 -22.88 -13.30
C SER A 108 31.90 -21.78 -14.33
N LEU A 109 30.89 -20.99 -14.71
CA LEU A 109 31.07 -19.92 -15.68
C LEU A 109 31.59 -18.63 -15.01
N PRO A 110 32.46 -17.86 -15.70
CA PRO A 110 32.90 -16.55 -15.21
C PRO A 110 31.70 -15.64 -14.92
N ASN A 111 31.76 -14.93 -13.80
CA ASN A 111 30.72 -13.99 -13.37
C ASN A 111 29.31 -14.60 -13.10
N ALA A 112 29.17 -15.92 -13.04
CA ALA A 112 27.90 -16.60 -12.81
C ALA A 112 27.20 -16.07 -11.52
N ALA A 113 27.96 -15.82 -10.47
CA ALA A 113 27.41 -15.32 -9.21
C ALA A 113 26.75 -13.94 -9.36
N VAL A 114 27.40 -13.00 -10.05
CA VAL A 114 26.86 -11.65 -10.31
C VAL A 114 25.63 -11.73 -11.21
N PHE A 115 25.71 -12.52 -12.28
CA PHE A 115 24.56 -12.72 -13.17
C PHE A 115 23.37 -13.34 -12.45
N ASN A 116 23.57 -14.38 -11.64
CA ASN A 116 22.51 -15.05 -10.90
C ASN A 116 21.89 -14.12 -9.85
N ALA A 117 22.71 -13.28 -9.20
CA ALA A 117 22.21 -12.28 -8.25
C ALA A 117 21.33 -11.23 -8.94
N LEU A 118 21.76 -10.68 -10.08
CA LEU A 118 20.98 -9.75 -10.89
C LEU A 118 19.68 -10.38 -11.40
N LEU A 119 19.78 -11.60 -11.92
CA LEU A 119 18.64 -12.34 -12.43
C LEU A 119 17.58 -12.56 -11.36
N TRP A 120 18.01 -13.02 -10.16
CA TRP A 120 17.08 -13.29 -9.07
C TRP A 120 16.40 -12.01 -8.57
N ALA A 121 17.19 -10.95 -8.32
CA ALA A 121 16.66 -9.68 -7.87
C ALA A 121 15.66 -9.09 -8.90
N ALA A 122 16.01 -9.16 -10.20
CA ALA A 122 15.13 -8.66 -11.25
C ALA A 122 13.83 -9.48 -11.38
N LEU A 123 13.92 -10.81 -11.39
CA LEU A 123 12.73 -11.66 -11.51
C LEU A 123 11.79 -11.49 -10.33
N TRP A 124 12.32 -11.50 -9.10
CA TRP A 124 11.46 -11.37 -7.94
C TRP A 124 10.77 -10.02 -7.89
N THR A 125 11.50 -8.92 -8.02
CA THR A 125 10.90 -7.57 -7.98
C THR A 125 9.95 -7.32 -9.14
N PHE A 126 10.22 -7.87 -10.34
CA PHE A 126 9.28 -7.83 -11.46
C PHE A 126 7.97 -8.56 -11.13
N PHE A 127 8.03 -9.79 -10.58
CA PHE A 127 6.83 -10.53 -10.26
C PHE A 127 6.10 -9.95 -9.04
N GLU A 128 6.80 -9.31 -8.10
CA GLU A 128 6.16 -8.56 -7.02
C GLU A 128 5.41 -7.34 -7.57
N TRP A 129 6.02 -6.57 -8.49
CA TRP A 129 5.34 -5.50 -9.21
C TRP A 129 4.16 -6.02 -10.04
N ALA A 130 4.33 -7.10 -10.81
CA ALA A 130 3.27 -7.69 -11.62
C ALA A 130 2.07 -8.16 -10.77
N ARG A 131 2.33 -8.76 -9.60
CA ARG A 131 1.29 -9.12 -8.63
C ARG A 131 0.53 -7.90 -8.11
N GLY A 132 1.23 -6.78 -7.91
CA GLY A 132 0.64 -5.50 -7.51
C GLY A 132 -0.09 -4.74 -8.63
N THR A 133 -0.10 -5.26 -9.88
CA THR A 133 -0.65 -4.54 -11.03
C THR A 133 -1.61 -5.38 -11.87
N PHE A 134 -1.33 -6.68 -12.04
CA PHE A 134 -2.12 -7.56 -12.91
C PHE A 134 -3.51 -7.84 -12.34
N MET A 135 -4.57 -7.76 -13.16
CA MET A 135 -5.99 -7.94 -12.76
C MET A 135 -6.37 -7.04 -11.58
N THR A 136 -6.14 -5.73 -11.72
CA THR A 136 -6.27 -4.68 -10.69
C THR A 136 -5.18 -4.68 -9.62
N GLY A 137 -4.42 -5.77 -9.49
CA GLY A 137 -3.32 -5.88 -8.56
C GLY A 137 -3.71 -6.15 -7.10
N PHE A 138 -2.76 -6.75 -6.38
CA PHE A 138 -2.83 -6.89 -4.94
C PHE A 138 -1.41 -6.73 -4.38
N ALA A 139 -1.05 -5.49 -4.01
CA ALA A 139 0.31 -5.14 -3.56
C ALA A 139 0.61 -5.56 -2.12
N TRP A 140 -0.36 -6.06 -1.37
CA TRP A 140 -0.22 -6.46 0.04
C TRP A 140 0.92 -7.45 0.25
N LEU A 141 1.66 -7.31 1.36
CA LEU A 141 2.84 -8.11 1.70
C LEU A 141 4.00 -8.01 0.68
N GLY A 142 4.15 -6.86 0.02
CA GLY A 142 5.37 -6.53 -0.72
C GLY A 142 6.51 -6.25 0.25
N LEU A 143 7.63 -7.02 0.15
CA LEU A 143 8.72 -6.89 1.13
C LEU A 143 9.38 -5.51 1.10
N GLY A 144 9.30 -4.80 -0.04
CA GLY A 144 9.77 -3.43 -0.15
C GLY A 144 9.10 -2.47 0.84
N ASP A 145 7.82 -2.69 1.18
CA ASP A 145 7.09 -1.87 2.15
C ASP A 145 7.53 -2.12 3.60
N ALA A 146 8.00 -3.32 3.93
CA ALA A 146 8.54 -3.61 5.25
C ALA A 146 9.85 -2.85 5.54
N LEU A 147 10.53 -2.35 4.50
CA LEU A 147 11.78 -1.62 4.65
C LEU A 147 11.62 -0.26 5.31
N VAL A 148 10.41 0.29 5.43
CA VAL A 148 10.14 1.52 6.18
C VAL A 148 10.54 1.38 7.66
N ASP A 149 10.49 0.17 8.21
CA ASP A 149 10.89 -0.15 9.59
C ASP A 149 12.35 -0.62 9.70
N SER A 150 13.12 -0.49 8.61
CA SER A 150 14.52 -0.94 8.55
C SER A 150 15.51 0.22 8.56
N PRO A 151 16.80 -0.02 8.85
CA PRO A 151 17.86 0.96 8.65
C PRO A 151 18.01 1.42 7.18
N PHE A 152 17.41 0.67 6.23
CA PHE A 152 17.45 0.95 4.80
C PHE A 152 16.30 1.84 4.32
N ALA A 153 15.44 2.33 5.21
CA ALA A 153 14.33 3.22 4.87
C ALA A 153 14.77 4.47 4.07
N ASN A 154 16.01 4.93 4.26
CA ASN A 154 16.58 6.03 3.49
C ASN A 154 16.88 5.69 2.01
N LEU A 155 16.75 4.45 1.56
CA LEU A 155 16.78 4.09 0.13
C LEU A 155 15.46 4.43 -0.57
N LEU A 156 14.35 4.43 0.16
CA LEU A 156 13.00 4.61 -0.40
C LEU A 156 12.82 5.89 -1.22
N PRO A 157 13.30 7.09 -0.79
CA PRO A 157 13.14 8.31 -1.59
C PRO A 157 13.96 8.33 -2.89
N TRP A 158 14.94 7.45 -3.01
CA TRP A 158 15.77 7.31 -4.19
C TRP A 158 15.27 6.24 -5.15
N LEU A 159 14.87 5.09 -4.59
CA LEU A 159 14.66 3.87 -5.33
C LEU A 159 13.20 3.37 -5.31
N GLY A 160 12.35 3.91 -4.43
CA GLY A 160 11.04 3.33 -4.14
C GLY A 160 11.15 1.99 -3.42
N SER A 161 10.02 1.39 -3.10
CA SER A 161 9.96 0.08 -2.40
C SER A 161 10.54 -1.05 -3.25
N HIS A 162 10.18 -1.15 -4.54
CA HIS A 162 10.69 -2.18 -5.44
C HIS A 162 12.20 -2.09 -5.63
N GLY A 163 12.73 -0.88 -5.78
CA GLY A 163 14.15 -0.69 -6.02
C GLY A 163 15.01 -0.86 -4.79
N ALA A 164 14.55 -0.42 -3.64
CA ALA A 164 15.23 -0.70 -2.38
C ALA A 164 15.32 -2.21 -2.16
N LEU A 165 14.23 -2.93 -2.41
CA LEU A 165 14.20 -4.40 -2.33
C LEU A 165 15.16 -5.04 -3.34
N PHE A 166 15.16 -4.58 -4.60
CA PHE A 166 16.08 -5.07 -5.64
C PHE A 166 17.55 -5.00 -5.19
N VAL A 167 17.98 -3.85 -4.68
CA VAL A 167 19.36 -3.64 -4.21
C VAL A 167 19.68 -4.57 -3.04
N LEU A 168 18.80 -4.68 -2.05
CA LEU A 168 19.04 -5.54 -0.88
C LEU A 168 19.05 -7.03 -1.24
N MET A 169 18.20 -7.47 -2.17
CA MET A 169 18.24 -8.85 -2.69
C MET A 169 19.51 -9.14 -3.46
N LEU A 170 19.96 -8.18 -4.29
CA LEU A 170 21.23 -8.30 -5.02
C LEU A 170 22.39 -8.46 -4.04
N LEU A 171 22.46 -7.62 -3.02
CA LEU A 171 23.47 -7.70 -1.96
C LEU A 171 23.41 -9.03 -1.18
N GLY A 172 22.21 -9.45 -0.78
CA GLY A 172 22.01 -10.72 -0.08
C GLY A 172 22.49 -11.93 -0.89
N HIS A 173 22.13 -11.98 -2.17
CA HIS A 173 22.54 -13.08 -3.05
C HIS A 173 24.05 -13.08 -3.34
N LEU A 174 24.67 -11.91 -3.55
CA LEU A 174 26.12 -11.79 -3.70
C LEU A 174 26.85 -12.21 -2.43
N LEU A 175 26.37 -11.82 -1.25
CA LEU A 175 26.94 -12.21 0.03
C LEU A 175 26.96 -13.74 0.20
N VAL A 176 25.82 -14.40 -0.06
CA VAL A 176 25.73 -15.87 -0.02
C VAL A 176 26.70 -16.49 -1.04
N SER A 177 26.80 -15.93 -2.24
CA SER A 177 27.72 -16.43 -3.26
C SER A 177 29.20 -16.30 -2.84
N ILE A 178 29.57 -15.24 -2.13
CA ILE A 178 30.92 -15.05 -1.57
C ILE A 178 31.21 -16.09 -0.50
N VAL A 179 30.26 -16.30 0.42
CA VAL A 179 30.42 -17.27 1.52
C VAL A 179 30.58 -18.68 0.98
N LEU A 180 29.83 -19.05 -0.04
CA LEU A 180 29.87 -20.39 -0.64
C LEU A 180 31.00 -20.58 -1.63
N GLY A 181 31.45 -19.55 -2.35
CA GLY A 181 32.35 -19.68 -3.51
C GLY A 181 33.68 -18.93 -3.40
N ARG A 182 33.89 -18.05 -2.44
CA ARG A 182 35.10 -17.23 -2.22
C ARG A 182 35.68 -16.53 -3.48
N GLN A 183 34.79 -16.00 -4.35
CA GLN A 183 35.21 -15.35 -5.59
C GLN A 183 35.56 -13.89 -5.36
N LEU A 184 36.83 -13.49 -5.59
CA LEU A 184 37.33 -12.12 -5.37
C LEU A 184 36.55 -11.07 -6.19
N ARG A 185 36.20 -11.36 -7.46
CA ARG A 185 35.41 -10.45 -8.31
C ARG A 185 34.03 -10.19 -7.72
N THR A 186 33.36 -11.22 -7.23
CA THR A 186 32.05 -11.10 -6.58
C THR A 186 32.15 -10.23 -5.32
N ALA A 187 33.22 -10.42 -4.54
CA ALA A 187 33.48 -9.60 -3.35
C ALA A 187 33.73 -8.12 -3.70
N MET A 188 34.47 -7.83 -4.79
CA MET A 188 34.68 -6.46 -5.26
C MET A 188 33.35 -5.80 -5.69
N VAL A 189 32.52 -6.49 -6.49
CA VAL A 189 31.20 -5.99 -6.89
C VAL A 189 30.32 -5.73 -5.67
N PHE A 190 30.29 -6.68 -4.72
CA PHE A 190 29.58 -6.52 -3.45
C PHE A 190 30.05 -5.30 -2.67
N GLY A 191 31.38 -5.11 -2.54
CA GLY A 191 31.96 -3.96 -1.84
C GLY A 191 31.59 -2.61 -2.46
N VAL A 192 31.63 -2.52 -3.80
CA VAL A 192 31.22 -1.32 -4.53
C VAL A 192 29.74 -1.00 -4.32
N LEU A 193 28.89 -2.04 -4.38
CA LEU A 193 27.44 -1.87 -4.17
C LEU A 193 27.13 -1.48 -2.72
N VAL A 194 27.81 -2.07 -1.73
CA VAL A 194 27.66 -1.68 -0.32
C VAL A 194 28.07 -0.21 -0.12
N ALA A 195 29.22 0.20 -0.66
CA ALA A 195 29.69 1.58 -0.56
C ALA A 195 28.73 2.56 -1.25
N GLY A 196 28.23 2.22 -2.46
CA GLY A 196 27.23 3.01 -3.17
C GLY A 196 25.92 3.13 -2.40
N THR A 197 25.42 2.01 -1.84
CA THR A 197 24.21 1.99 -1.03
C THR A 197 24.38 2.82 0.25
N ALA A 198 25.50 2.68 0.95
CA ALA A 198 25.82 3.45 2.14
C ALA A 198 25.95 4.96 1.83
N GLY A 199 26.55 5.31 0.69
CA GLY A 199 26.61 6.70 0.21
C GLY A 199 25.21 7.25 -0.08
N LEU A 200 24.36 6.49 -0.80
CA LEU A 200 23.01 6.90 -1.15
C LEU A 200 22.13 7.17 0.07
N VAL A 201 22.24 6.33 1.10
CA VAL A 201 21.49 6.48 2.37
C VAL A 201 21.84 7.77 3.10
N GLN A 202 23.07 8.30 2.91
CA GLN A 202 23.54 9.51 3.58
C GLN A 202 23.25 10.80 2.79
N LEU A 203 22.85 10.70 1.53
CA LEU A 203 22.54 11.88 0.75
C LEU A 203 21.31 12.62 1.31
N PRO A 204 21.37 13.95 1.42
CA PRO A 204 20.24 14.75 1.83
C PRO A 204 19.13 14.66 0.78
N THR A 205 17.91 14.49 1.22
CA THR A 205 16.76 14.49 0.32
C THR A 205 16.37 15.93 -0.02
N PRO A 206 15.99 16.24 -1.27
CA PRO A 206 15.72 17.59 -1.73
C PRO A 206 14.32 18.08 -1.31
N THR A 207 13.95 17.92 -0.04
CA THR A 207 12.69 18.42 0.49
C THR A 207 12.93 19.41 1.62
N GLN A 208 12.13 20.48 1.66
CA GLN A 208 12.21 21.54 2.66
C GLN A 208 10.85 21.80 3.30
N SER A 209 10.83 22.40 4.50
CA SER A 209 9.61 22.77 5.20
C SER A 209 8.73 23.70 4.35
N ALA A 210 7.42 23.43 4.34
CA ALA A 210 6.39 24.26 3.70
C ALA A 210 5.48 24.94 4.75
N GLY A 211 5.81 24.83 6.02
CA GLY A 211 5.02 25.33 7.13
C GLY A 211 4.30 24.20 7.90
N THR A 212 3.76 24.55 9.04
CA THR A 212 3.04 23.64 9.93
C THR A 212 1.54 23.85 9.85
N LEU A 213 0.79 22.76 9.95
CA LEU A 213 -0.66 22.76 9.97
C LEU A 213 -1.16 22.03 11.21
N PRO A 214 -1.93 22.69 12.09
CA PRO A 214 -2.62 22.02 13.20
C PRO A 214 -3.67 21.07 12.65
N VAL A 215 -3.72 19.85 13.18
CA VAL A 215 -4.65 18.81 12.72
C VAL A 215 -5.31 18.13 13.90
N VAL A 216 -6.59 17.81 13.73
CA VAL A 216 -7.36 16.98 14.67
C VAL A 216 -8.05 15.90 13.88
N GLY A 217 -7.83 14.65 14.26
CA GLY A 217 -8.45 13.49 13.65
C GLY A 217 -9.53 12.88 14.55
N VAL A 218 -10.61 12.46 13.95
CA VAL A 218 -11.73 11.77 14.61
C VAL A 218 -11.69 10.29 14.24
N GLN A 219 -11.59 9.42 15.25
CA GLN A 219 -11.72 7.97 15.09
C GLN A 219 -13.06 7.54 15.67
N THR A 220 -14.03 7.19 14.81
CA THR A 220 -15.42 6.94 15.20
C THR A 220 -15.62 5.56 15.84
N ASN A 221 -14.79 4.60 15.46
CA ASN A 221 -14.83 3.20 15.91
C ASN A 221 -16.24 2.58 15.85
N VAL A 222 -16.86 2.68 14.68
CA VAL A 222 -18.15 2.05 14.37
C VAL A 222 -17.89 0.69 13.73
N ASP A 223 -18.47 -0.38 14.30
CA ASP A 223 -18.34 -1.73 13.71
C ASP A 223 -19.06 -1.79 12.36
N GLN A 224 -18.52 -2.57 11.43
CA GLN A 224 -19.05 -2.68 10.08
C GLN A 224 -20.47 -3.26 10.04
N SER A 225 -20.83 -4.13 10.99
CA SER A 225 -22.15 -4.74 11.07
C SER A 225 -23.30 -3.77 11.40
N ILE A 226 -22.97 -2.66 12.08
CA ILE A 226 -23.96 -1.66 12.52
C ILE A 226 -23.83 -0.33 11.75
N LYS A 227 -22.84 -0.20 10.90
CA LYS A 227 -22.53 1.07 10.24
C LYS A 227 -23.63 1.54 9.30
N PHE A 228 -24.23 0.61 8.57
CA PHE A 228 -25.29 0.85 7.61
C PHE A 228 -26.67 0.34 8.08
N ASP A 229 -26.79 -0.02 9.36
CA ASP A 229 -28.04 -0.45 9.96
C ASP A 229 -28.99 0.75 10.09
N PRO A 230 -30.18 0.73 9.44
CA PRO A 230 -31.14 1.84 9.49
C PRO A 230 -31.54 2.24 10.91
N ASP A 231 -31.63 1.27 11.83
CA ASP A 231 -32.04 1.51 13.20
C ASP A 231 -30.93 2.16 14.05
N LEU A 232 -29.66 2.00 13.63
CA LEU A 232 -28.49 2.47 14.38
C LEU A 232 -27.76 3.66 13.71
N ILE A 233 -28.13 3.98 12.47
CA ILE A 233 -27.46 5.03 11.69
C ILE A 233 -27.51 6.39 12.37
N VAL A 234 -28.66 6.75 12.97
CA VAL A 234 -28.84 8.02 13.71
C VAL A 234 -27.92 8.06 14.94
N PHE A 235 -27.87 6.97 15.69
CA PHE A 235 -27.00 6.86 16.85
C PHE A 235 -25.52 6.97 16.48
N ASN A 236 -25.09 6.30 15.42
CA ASN A 236 -23.73 6.36 14.93
C ASN A 236 -23.37 7.78 14.47
N MET A 237 -24.30 8.49 13.81
CA MET A 237 -24.08 9.88 13.41
C MET A 237 -24.01 10.84 14.58
N GLN A 238 -24.89 10.71 15.59
CA GLN A 238 -24.82 11.50 16.81
C GLN A 238 -23.48 11.33 17.53
N LYS A 239 -22.97 10.09 17.60
CA LYS A 239 -21.64 9.80 18.14
C LYS A 239 -20.54 10.49 17.34
N ALA A 240 -20.59 10.45 16.01
CA ALA A 240 -19.63 11.12 15.15
C ALA A 240 -19.65 12.64 15.34
N PHE A 241 -20.84 13.23 15.44
CA PHE A 241 -20.98 14.67 15.72
C PHE A 241 -20.48 15.07 17.10
N ALA A 242 -20.76 14.27 18.14
CA ALA A 242 -20.23 14.53 19.47
C ALA A 242 -18.69 14.53 19.51
N LEU A 243 -18.07 13.58 18.81
CA LEU A 243 -16.60 13.57 18.64
C LEU A 243 -16.12 14.78 17.81
N GLY A 244 -16.87 15.17 16.80
CA GLY A 244 -16.61 16.38 16.01
C GLY A 244 -16.63 17.66 16.85
N ASP A 245 -17.57 17.79 17.80
CA ASP A 245 -17.62 18.91 18.74
C ASP A 245 -16.37 18.99 19.62
N VAL A 246 -15.93 17.85 20.16
CA VAL A 246 -14.68 17.76 20.91
C VAL A 246 -13.48 18.17 20.04
N ALA A 247 -13.44 17.68 18.80
CA ALA A 247 -12.38 17.98 17.85
C ALA A 247 -12.35 19.49 17.49
N LYS A 248 -13.50 20.09 17.23
CA LYS A 248 -13.64 21.52 16.96
C LYS A 248 -13.11 22.38 18.12
N GLN A 249 -13.41 22.01 19.36
CA GLN A 249 -12.92 22.71 20.53
C GLN A 249 -11.38 22.72 20.63
N GLN A 250 -10.72 21.63 20.19
CA GLN A 250 -9.25 21.55 20.16
C GLN A 250 -8.60 22.49 19.12
N LEU A 251 -9.34 22.90 18.07
CA LEU A 251 -8.90 23.85 17.05
C LEU A 251 -9.36 25.30 17.28
N SER A 252 -10.18 25.56 18.30
CA SER A 252 -10.99 26.77 18.46
C SER A 252 -10.24 28.11 18.36
N ASN A 253 -8.94 28.16 18.67
CA ASN A 253 -8.16 29.40 18.73
C ASN A 253 -7.12 29.55 17.62
N ARG A 254 -6.87 28.53 16.80
CA ARG A 254 -5.76 28.52 15.83
C ARG A 254 -6.18 28.20 14.41
N GLY A 255 -7.44 27.77 14.22
CA GLY A 255 -7.85 27.15 12.97
C GLY A 255 -7.07 25.86 12.73
N GLY A 256 -7.20 25.29 11.55
CA GLY A 256 -6.49 24.09 11.17
C GLY A 256 -7.37 23.09 10.41
N LEU A 257 -6.99 21.83 10.46
CA LEU A 257 -7.64 20.76 9.73
C LEU A 257 -8.33 19.78 10.69
N LEU A 258 -9.65 19.65 10.54
CA LEU A 258 -10.46 18.63 11.19
C LEU A 258 -10.75 17.51 10.19
N VAL A 259 -10.43 16.27 10.55
CA VAL A 259 -10.57 15.14 9.61
C VAL A 259 -11.39 14.00 10.23
N PHE A 260 -12.43 13.61 9.51
CA PHE A 260 -13.23 12.42 9.77
C PHE A 260 -12.80 11.25 8.85
N PRO A 261 -13.07 10.01 9.24
CA PRO A 261 -12.66 8.84 8.45
C PRO A 261 -13.50 8.65 7.18
N GLU A 262 -13.10 7.68 6.36
CA GLU A 262 -13.83 7.17 5.20
C GLU A 262 -15.26 6.77 5.59
N THR A 263 -16.24 7.16 4.74
CA THR A 263 -17.67 6.85 4.94
C THR A 263 -18.15 7.18 6.37
N VAL A 264 -17.68 8.28 6.97
CA VAL A 264 -18.25 8.74 8.25
C VAL A 264 -19.73 9.08 8.07
N ASN A 265 -20.10 9.67 6.94
CA ASN A 265 -21.47 9.72 6.48
C ASN A 265 -21.81 8.40 5.76
N PRO A 266 -22.67 7.53 6.33
CA PRO A 266 -23.00 6.24 5.75
C PRO A 266 -24.04 6.32 4.63
N LEU A 267 -24.65 7.49 4.42
CA LEU A 267 -25.61 7.74 3.35
C LEU A 267 -24.94 8.35 2.12
N VAL A 268 -25.57 8.22 0.97
CA VAL A 268 -25.23 9.04 -0.18
C VAL A 268 -25.51 10.51 0.16
N TRP A 269 -24.64 11.43 -0.26
CA TRP A 269 -24.71 12.82 0.13
C TRP A 269 -26.09 13.45 -0.16
N THR A 270 -26.66 13.14 -1.31
CA THR A 270 -27.99 13.63 -1.71
C THR A 270 -29.15 13.11 -0.85
N ASP A 271 -28.96 11.93 -0.24
CA ASP A 271 -29.96 11.30 0.64
C ASP A 271 -29.71 11.63 2.12
N THR A 272 -28.62 12.37 2.39
CA THR A 272 -28.26 12.78 3.75
C THR A 272 -29.21 13.89 4.24
N PRO A 273 -29.79 13.78 5.43
CA PRO A 273 -30.62 14.85 6.00
C PRO A 273 -29.89 16.19 6.01
N VAL A 274 -30.62 17.25 5.65
CA VAL A 274 -30.07 18.63 5.55
C VAL A 274 -29.39 19.05 6.85
N GLU A 275 -29.96 18.66 8.00
CA GLU A 275 -29.40 18.95 9.33
C GLU A 275 -28.02 18.33 9.50
N TRP A 276 -27.76 17.13 8.95
CA TRP A 276 -26.46 16.47 9.03
C TRP A 276 -25.46 17.12 8.08
N GLN A 277 -25.89 17.46 6.86
CA GLN A 277 -25.07 18.19 5.89
C GLN A 277 -24.62 19.52 6.48
N THR A 278 -25.56 20.29 7.06
CA THR A 278 -25.30 21.55 7.73
C THR A 278 -24.35 21.36 8.90
N ARG A 279 -24.56 20.29 9.71
CA ARG A 279 -23.71 20.00 10.85
C ARG A 279 -22.24 19.74 10.48
N PHE A 280 -21.98 19.01 9.40
CA PHE A 280 -20.62 18.82 8.91
C PHE A 280 -20.00 20.14 8.43
N ARG A 281 -20.76 21.00 7.75
CA ARG A 281 -20.30 22.34 7.33
C ARG A 281 -20.04 23.25 8.52
N ASP A 282 -20.85 23.20 9.56
CA ASP A 282 -20.70 24.01 10.77
C ASP A 282 -19.40 23.71 11.55
N PHE A 283 -18.80 22.55 11.35
CA PHE A 283 -17.46 22.29 11.85
C PHE A 283 -16.40 23.14 11.13
N ALA A 284 -16.62 23.51 9.90
CA ALA A 284 -15.72 24.38 9.12
C ALA A 284 -15.91 25.87 9.42
N THR A 285 -17.04 26.30 9.98
CA THR A 285 -17.25 27.66 10.46
C THR A 285 -16.78 27.74 11.90
N PRO A 286 -16.42 28.72 12.46
CA PRO A 286 -15.58 29.85 12.48
C PRO A 286 -14.07 29.54 12.66
N ASN A 287 -13.20 30.53 12.63
CA ASN A 287 -11.76 30.44 12.90
C ASN A 287 -10.89 29.72 11.82
N HIS A 288 -11.30 29.76 10.55
CA HIS A 288 -10.54 29.19 9.45
C HIS A 288 -10.24 27.67 9.60
N THR A 289 -11.16 26.94 10.23
CA THR A 289 -11.09 25.47 10.30
C THR A 289 -11.58 24.89 8.98
N THR A 290 -10.75 24.05 8.33
CA THR A 290 -11.13 23.23 7.20
C THR A 290 -11.55 21.86 7.67
N VAL A 291 -12.64 21.31 7.12
CA VAL A 291 -13.13 19.97 7.42
C VAL A 291 -12.93 19.07 6.20
N ILE A 292 -12.40 17.87 6.42
CA ILE A 292 -12.29 16.81 5.42
C ILE A 292 -13.02 15.58 5.96
N MET A 293 -13.87 14.95 5.13
CA MET A 293 -14.62 13.76 5.53
C MET A 293 -14.90 12.83 4.35
N GLY A 294 -15.11 11.54 4.65
CA GLY A 294 -15.53 10.55 3.66
C GLY A 294 -17.05 10.47 3.52
N SER A 295 -17.56 10.50 2.29
CA SER A 295 -18.98 10.33 1.95
C SER A 295 -19.13 9.67 0.58
N ALA A 296 -20.23 8.95 0.36
CA ALA A 296 -20.64 8.53 -0.98
C ALA A 296 -21.29 9.70 -1.73
N ILE A 297 -20.87 9.92 -2.97
CA ILE A 297 -21.39 10.99 -3.83
C ILE A 297 -22.07 10.36 -5.05
N GLN A 298 -23.26 10.85 -5.39
CA GLN A 298 -23.96 10.47 -6.61
C GLN A 298 -23.90 11.60 -7.65
N GLU A 299 -23.53 11.24 -8.89
CA GLU A 299 -23.66 12.11 -10.06
C GLU A 299 -24.37 11.37 -11.20
N GLY A 300 -25.60 11.73 -11.45
CA GLY A 300 -26.47 11.00 -12.37
C GLY A 300 -26.59 9.53 -11.97
N PRO A 301 -26.25 8.57 -12.85
CA PRO A 301 -26.30 7.15 -12.51
C PRO A 301 -25.05 6.62 -11.80
N ARG A 302 -24.04 7.46 -11.53
CA ARG A 302 -22.73 7.05 -11.01
C ARG A 302 -22.62 7.34 -9.52
N TYR A 303 -21.99 6.43 -8.80
CA TYR A 303 -21.67 6.58 -7.38
C TYR A 303 -20.15 6.60 -7.21
N TYR A 304 -19.65 7.51 -6.35
CA TYR A 304 -18.24 7.66 -6.03
C TYR A 304 -18.03 7.52 -4.52
N ASN A 305 -16.99 6.77 -4.11
CA ASN A 305 -16.49 6.83 -2.74
C ASN A 305 -15.55 8.03 -2.66
N SER A 306 -15.93 9.08 -1.95
CA SER A 306 -15.29 10.39 -2.05
C SER A 306 -14.81 10.91 -0.70
N ILE A 307 -13.75 11.68 -0.75
CA ILE A 307 -13.36 12.62 0.31
C ILE A 307 -13.83 13.98 -0.11
N VAL A 308 -14.61 14.63 0.74
CA VAL A 308 -15.11 15.99 0.54
C VAL A 308 -14.46 16.96 1.51
N MET A 309 -14.31 18.22 1.07
CA MET A 309 -13.73 19.29 1.87
C MET A 309 -14.73 20.44 2.01
N PHE A 310 -14.84 20.99 3.22
CA PHE A 310 -15.58 22.21 3.53
C PHE A 310 -14.65 23.24 4.16
N GLN A 311 -14.75 24.47 3.69
CA GLN A 311 -14.04 25.63 4.25
C GLN A 311 -15.04 26.64 4.85
N GLY A 312 -14.63 27.34 5.91
CA GLY A 312 -15.53 28.19 6.67
C GLY A 312 -16.08 29.43 5.94
N ASP A 313 -15.46 29.78 4.81
CA ASP A 313 -15.83 30.96 4.01
C ASP A 313 -16.73 30.60 2.80
N GLU A 314 -17.06 29.31 2.60
CA GLU A 314 -17.92 28.86 1.50
C GLU A 314 -19.39 29.16 1.82
N PRO A 315 -20.16 29.78 0.87
CA PRO A 315 -21.58 30.07 1.06
C PRO A 315 -22.37 28.77 1.33
N LEU A 316 -23.26 28.83 2.31
CA LEU A 316 -24.17 27.73 2.67
C LEU A 316 -25.25 27.42 1.61
N GLU A 317 -25.32 28.21 0.51
CA GLU A 317 -26.42 28.22 -0.41
C GLU A 317 -26.58 26.98 -1.28
N ASP A 318 -25.54 26.17 -1.39
CA ASP A 318 -25.61 24.95 -2.19
C ASP A 318 -25.56 23.69 -1.31
N LEU A 319 -26.72 23.15 -0.99
CA LEU A 319 -26.89 21.74 -0.59
C LEU A 319 -26.54 20.77 -1.75
N GLU A 320 -25.99 21.33 -2.82
CA GLU A 320 -25.47 20.60 -3.96
C GLU A 320 -24.28 19.70 -3.57
N VAL A 321 -24.00 18.80 -4.45
CA VAL A 321 -22.84 17.89 -4.34
C VAL A 321 -21.56 18.70 -4.11
N PRO A 322 -20.78 18.43 -3.05
CA PRO A 322 -19.56 19.17 -2.77
C PRO A 322 -18.63 19.18 -3.98
N LYS A 323 -18.25 20.37 -4.45
CA LYS A 323 -17.41 20.55 -5.65
C LYS A 323 -15.95 20.24 -5.35
N THR A 324 -15.49 20.57 -4.14
CA THR A 324 -14.13 20.29 -3.70
C THR A 324 -14.07 18.89 -3.09
N ARG A 325 -13.67 17.93 -3.92
CA ARG A 325 -13.62 16.52 -3.51
C ARG A 325 -12.54 15.73 -4.24
N HIS A 326 -12.18 14.59 -3.67
CA HIS A 326 -11.38 13.54 -4.29
C HIS A 326 -12.21 12.26 -4.38
N ASP A 327 -12.47 11.79 -5.59
CA ASP A 327 -13.16 10.53 -5.84
C ASP A 327 -12.14 9.40 -5.91
N LYS A 328 -12.38 8.31 -5.19
CA LYS A 328 -11.52 7.13 -5.16
C LYS A 328 -11.26 6.59 -6.56
N ARG A 329 -10.00 6.35 -6.89
CA ARG A 329 -9.55 5.94 -8.23
C ARG A 329 -9.31 4.44 -8.31
N HIS A 330 -8.62 3.88 -7.33
CA HIS A 330 -8.38 2.44 -7.25
C HIS A 330 -9.42 1.79 -6.35
N LEU A 331 -10.42 1.20 -6.97
CA LEU A 331 -11.53 0.54 -6.28
C LEU A 331 -11.14 -0.82 -5.75
N VAL A 332 -11.70 -1.21 -4.61
CA VAL A 332 -11.49 -2.53 -3.99
C VAL A 332 -12.30 -3.59 -4.75
N PRO A 333 -11.63 -4.61 -5.32
CA PRO A 333 -12.34 -5.74 -5.94
C PRO A 333 -13.27 -6.43 -4.96
N PHE A 334 -14.46 -6.81 -5.40
CA PHE A 334 -15.53 -7.44 -4.60
C PHE A 334 -16.11 -6.57 -3.46
N GLY A 335 -15.55 -5.41 -3.19
CA GLY A 335 -16.07 -4.47 -2.20
C GLY A 335 -16.73 -3.24 -2.83
N GLU A 336 -16.18 -2.74 -3.92
CA GLU A 336 -16.61 -1.50 -4.58
C GLU A 336 -16.94 -1.71 -6.07
N PHE A 337 -16.45 -2.78 -6.68
CA PHE A 337 -16.84 -3.21 -8.02
C PHE A 337 -16.73 -4.72 -8.17
N ILE A 338 -17.41 -5.27 -9.17
CA ILE A 338 -17.41 -6.70 -9.47
C ILE A 338 -16.42 -6.97 -10.61
N PRO A 339 -15.32 -7.70 -10.37
CA PRO A 339 -14.42 -8.09 -11.45
C PRO A 339 -15.14 -8.91 -12.53
N LEU A 340 -14.69 -8.75 -13.79
CA LEU A 340 -15.27 -9.45 -14.91
C LEU A 340 -15.28 -10.97 -14.70
N GLY A 341 -16.44 -11.60 -14.89
CA GLY A 341 -16.62 -13.04 -14.72
C GLY A 341 -17.00 -13.50 -13.30
N PHE A 342 -17.05 -12.59 -12.30
CA PHE A 342 -17.31 -12.95 -10.90
C PHE A 342 -18.70 -12.55 -10.37
N LYS A 343 -19.66 -12.18 -11.21
CA LYS A 343 -21.03 -11.85 -10.78
C LYS A 343 -21.69 -13.00 -9.99
N TRP A 344 -21.44 -14.25 -10.35
CA TRP A 344 -21.93 -15.42 -9.64
C TRP A 344 -21.41 -15.53 -8.21
N PHE A 345 -20.13 -15.17 -7.99
CA PHE A 345 -19.51 -15.19 -6.66
C PHE A 345 -20.10 -14.11 -5.76
N VAL A 346 -20.24 -12.90 -6.30
CA VAL A 346 -20.83 -11.77 -5.57
C VAL A 346 -22.28 -12.03 -5.19
N GLY A 347 -23.04 -12.72 -6.06
CA GLY A 347 -24.41 -13.15 -5.74
C GLY A 347 -24.54 -14.09 -4.53
N MET A 348 -23.44 -14.66 -4.03
CA MET A 348 -23.40 -15.44 -2.80
C MET A 348 -23.04 -14.61 -1.55
N LEU A 349 -22.66 -13.34 -1.74
CA LEU A 349 -22.27 -12.44 -0.65
C LEU A 349 -23.49 -11.60 -0.23
N ASN A 350 -23.72 -11.47 1.06
CA ASN A 350 -24.73 -10.57 1.63
C ASN A 350 -24.18 -9.16 1.87
N MET A 351 -23.23 -8.71 1.05
CA MET A 351 -22.70 -7.36 1.17
C MET A 351 -23.60 -6.36 0.44
N PRO A 352 -23.88 -5.20 1.04
CA PRO A 352 -24.49 -4.07 0.32
C PRO A 352 -23.45 -3.54 -0.68
N MET A 353 -23.41 -4.14 -1.87
CA MET A 353 -22.45 -3.80 -2.92
C MET A 353 -23.07 -2.72 -3.79
N GLY A 354 -22.54 -1.49 -3.68
CA GLY A 354 -22.71 -0.48 -4.72
C GLY A 354 -21.64 -0.69 -5.81
N GLU A 355 -22.00 -0.63 -7.08
CA GLU A 355 -20.99 -0.47 -8.14
C GLU A 355 -20.53 0.99 -8.11
N PHE A 356 -19.40 1.23 -7.42
CA PHE A 356 -18.77 2.53 -7.45
C PHE A 356 -18.05 2.76 -8.78
N THR A 357 -17.97 4.02 -9.15
CA THR A 357 -17.23 4.48 -10.33
C THR A 357 -15.85 5.01 -9.90
N SER A 358 -14.80 4.63 -10.65
CA SER A 358 -13.45 5.15 -10.43
C SER A 358 -13.35 6.64 -10.75
N GLY A 359 -12.74 7.41 -9.87
CA GLY A 359 -12.42 8.81 -10.09
C GLY A 359 -11.45 9.00 -11.26
N THR A 360 -11.59 10.07 -12.02
CA THR A 360 -10.81 10.37 -13.23
C THR A 360 -10.15 11.76 -13.17
N GLY A 361 -9.27 12.04 -14.12
CA GLY A 361 -8.62 13.35 -14.23
C GLY A 361 -7.36 13.50 -13.35
N PRO A 362 -6.75 14.69 -13.30
CA PRO A 362 -5.60 14.97 -12.44
C PRO A 362 -6.00 15.01 -10.96
N LEU A 363 -5.04 14.72 -10.06
CA LEU A 363 -5.23 14.96 -8.64
C LEU A 363 -5.27 16.47 -8.39
N GLN A 364 -6.31 16.93 -7.71
CA GLN A 364 -6.40 18.29 -7.19
C GLN A 364 -6.20 18.24 -5.67
N PRO A 365 -5.03 18.62 -5.15
CA PRO A 365 -4.80 18.68 -3.72
C PRO A 365 -5.73 19.68 -3.04
N PHE A 366 -6.19 19.38 -1.83
CA PHE A 366 -6.93 20.32 -1.01
C PHE A 366 -5.99 21.38 -0.44
N MET A 367 -6.31 22.65 -0.64
CA MET A 367 -5.48 23.74 -0.15
C MET A 367 -5.95 24.15 1.26
N VAL A 368 -5.07 23.98 2.25
CA VAL A 368 -5.36 24.30 3.65
C VAL A 368 -4.17 25.04 4.26
N GLN A 369 -4.36 26.30 4.62
CA GLN A 369 -3.33 27.15 5.26
C GLN A 369 -1.94 27.05 4.58
N GLY A 370 -1.92 27.17 3.24
CA GLY A 370 -0.69 27.13 2.44
C GLY A 370 -0.14 25.71 2.19
N ASN A 371 -0.72 24.67 2.75
CA ASN A 371 -0.40 23.28 2.48
C ASN A 371 -1.31 22.69 1.40
N ALA A 372 -0.71 21.91 0.50
CA ALA A 372 -1.40 21.15 -0.53
C ALA A 372 -1.55 19.69 -0.08
N LEU A 373 -2.77 19.29 0.26
CA LEU A 373 -3.08 17.96 0.80
C LEU A 373 -3.48 17.01 -0.34
N ALA A 374 -2.64 16.03 -0.66
CA ALA A 374 -3.00 14.97 -1.60
C ALA A 374 -3.74 13.87 -0.85
N SER A 375 -5.00 13.70 -1.21
CA SER A 375 -5.90 12.76 -0.53
C SER A 375 -5.99 11.44 -1.27
N THR A 376 -6.08 10.35 -0.51
CA THR A 376 -6.32 8.98 -0.97
C THR A 376 -7.37 8.30 -0.07
N VAL A 377 -8.12 7.36 -0.63
CA VAL A 377 -9.15 6.62 0.10
C VAL A 377 -8.68 5.19 0.31
N CYS A 378 -8.44 4.81 1.57
CA CYS A 378 -8.21 3.43 2.03
C CYS A 378 -7.14 2.71 1.20
N TYR A 379 -7.54 1.76 0.37
CA TYR A 379 -6.74 0.86 -0.46
C TYR A 379 -5.78 1.56 -1.43
N GLU A 380 -6.02 2.82 -1.80
CA GLU A 380 -5.22 3.54 -2.81
C GLU A 380 -3.75 3.71 -2.43
N ASP A 381 -3.44 3.84 -1.14
CA ASP A 381 -2.07 4.11 -0.70
C ASP A 381 -1.16 2.86 -0.64
N ILE A 382 -1.68 1.67 -0.95
CA ILE A 382 -0.86 0.47 -1.01
C ILE A 382 -0.09 0.33 -2.34
N PHE A 383 -0.49 1.06 -3.40
CA PHE A 383 0.07 0.95 -4.74
C PHE A 383 1.15 2.02 -4.99
N SER A 384 2.42 1.68 -4.76
CA SER A 384 3.56 2.62 -4.88
C SER A 384 3.64 3.31 -6.24
N GLY A 385 3.54 2.56 -7.34
CA GLY A 385 3.63 3.10 -8.70
C GLY A 385 2.46 4.01 -9.07
N GLU A 386 1.23 3.66 -8.68
CA GLU A 386 0.05 4.50 -8.92
C GLU A 386 0.10 5.76 -8.07
N PHE A 387 0.54 5.63 -6.81
CA PHE A 387 0.71 6.75 -5.92
C PHE A 387 1.76 7.75 -6.45
N ALA A 388 2.89 7.25 -6.95
CA ALA A 388 3.91 8.10 -7.59
C ALA A 388 3.34 8.83 -8.83
N GLN A 389 2.53 8.15 -9.67
CA GLN A 389 1.88 8.77 -10.82
C GLN A 389 0.83 9.83 -10.39
N LEU A 390 0.07 9.54 -9.33
CA LEU A 390 -0.90 10.47 -8.76
C LEU A 390 -0.20 11.77 -8.34
N VAL A 391 0.90 11.66 -7.59
CA VAL A 391 1.71 12.80 -7.14
C VAL A 391 2.36 13.54 -8.32
N ALA A 392 2.86 12.83 -9.32
CA ALA A 392 3.48 13.43 -10.50
C ALA A 392 2.50 14.22 -11.35
N LYS A 393 1.23 13.76 -11.44
CA LYS A 393 0.14 14.37 -12.22
C LYS A 393 -0.69 15.37 -11.41
N SER A 394 -0.38 15.62 -10.15
CA SER A 394 -1.08 16.62 -9.33
C SER A 394 -0.98 18.00 -9.94
N THR A 395 -2.08 18.76 -9.88
CA THR A 395 -2.16 20.15 -10.39
C THR A 395 -1.25 21.10 -9.60
N GLN A 396 -1.01 20.78 -8.33
CA GLN A 396 -0.06 21.43 -7.45
C GLN A 396 0.78 20.40 -6.75
N GLU A 397 2.01 20.74 -6.39
CA GLU A 397 2.90 19.84 -5.66
C GLU A 397 2.34 19.56 -4.26
N PRO A 398 2.02 18.30 -3.92
CA PRO A 398 1.56 17.95 -2.58
C PRO A 398 2.63 18.24 -1.53
N THR A 399 2.22 18.78 -0.39
CA THR A 399 3.08 18.98 0.79
C THR A 399 2.81 17.97 1.89
N VAL A 400 1.59 17.42 1.92
CA VAL A 400 1.09 16.46 2.92
C VAL A 400 0.26 15.39 2.22
N PHE A 401 0.35 14.15 2.67
CA PHE A 401 -0.54 13.08 2.25
C PHE A 401 -1.64 12.85 3.29
N VAL A 402 -2.86 12.61 2.81
CA VAL A 402 -4.02 12.34 3.68
C VAL A 402 -4.68 11.06 3.22
N ASN A 403 -4.80 10.08 4.11
CA ASN A 403 -5.52 8.84 3.82
C ASN A 403 -6.69 8.68 4.80
N LEU A 404 -7.91 8.58 4.26
CA LEU A 404 -9.11 8.25 5.00
C LEU A 404 -9.47 6.80 4.77
N SER A 405 -9.66 6.02 5.84
CA SER A 405 -9.89 4.57 5.71
C SER A 405 -11.02 4.05 6.60
N ASN A 406 -11.66 2.99 6.13
CA ASN A 406 -12.57 2.17 6.92
C ASN A 406 -12.11 0.70 6.93
N LEU A 407 -11.33 0.33 7.93
CA LEU A 407 -10.77 -1.02 8.09
C LEU A 407 -11.61 -1.92 9.00
N ALA A 408 -12.85 -1.52 9.32
CA ALA A 408 -13.75 -2.29 10.17
C ALA A 408 -14.07 -3.70 9.61
N TRP A 409 -13.96 -3.87 8.29
CA TRP A 409 -14.07 -5.15 7.59
C TRP A 409 -13.12 -6.25 8.08
N PHE A 410 -12.02 -5.87 8.71
CA PHE A 410 -10.95 -6.78 9.12
C PHE A 410 -10.83 -6.93 10.63
N ARG A 411 -11.72 -6.30 11.41
CA ARG A 411 -11.69 -6.29 12.88
C ARG A 411 -10.29 -5.95 13.41
N GLN A 412 -9.93 -6.45 14.57
CA GLN A 412 -8.59 -6.27 15.20
C GLN A 412 -7.61 -7.34 14.65
N SER A 413 -7.32 -7.29 13.36
CA SER A 413 -6.38 -8.21 12.69
C SER A 413 -5.10 -7.49 12.26
N TRP A 414 -4.11 -8.24 11.83
CA TRP A 414 -2.85 -7.69 11.30
C TRP A 414 -3.02 -6.83 10.04
N ALA A 415 -4.18 -6.93 9.37
CA ALA A 415 -4.51 -6.05 8.25
C ALA A 415 -4.34 -4.56 8.59
N LEU A 416 -4.70 -4.16 9.82
CA LEU A 416 -4.64 -2.78 10.28
C LEU A 416 -3.19 -2.25 10.31
N ASP A 417 -2.29 -3.02 10.90
CA ASP A 417 -0.87 -2.68 11.01
C ASP A 417 -0.17 -2.75 9.66
N GLN A 418 -0.46 -3.79 8.86
CA GLN A 418 0.09 -3.97 7.51
C GLN A 418 -0.31 -2.81 6.59
N HIS A 419 -1.59 -2.40 6.60
CA HIS A 419 -2.06 -1.26 5.82
C HIS A 419 -1.37 0.05 6.23
N ALA A 420 -1.23 0.28 7.54
CA ALA A 420 -0.52 1.45 8.03
C ALA A 420 0.96 1.44 7.64
N GLN A 421 1.63 0.27 7.63
CA GLN A 421 3.02 0.14 7.20
C GLN A 421 3.19 0.53 5.73
N MET A 422 2.30 0.08 4.84
CA MET A 422 2.32 0.43 3.42
C MET A 422 2.12 1.94 3.22
N GLY A 423 1.15 2.58 3.87
CA GLY A 423 0.95 4.02 3.79
C GLY A 423 2.13 4.83 4.34
N ARG A 424 2.80 4.35 5.40
CA ARG A 424 4.02 4.94 5.93
C ARG A 424 5.17 4.88 4.92
N THR A 425 5.22 3.83 4.12
CA THR A 425 6.21 3.71 3.04
C THR A 425 6.00 4.79 1.99
N ARG A 426 4.77 5.15 1.63
CA ARG A 426 4.48 6.29 0.72
C ARG A 426 5.07 7.58 1.25
N SER A 427 4.92 7.87 2.55
CA SER A 427 5.55 9.04 3.17
C SER A 427 7.07 9.02 3.02
N ALA A 428 7.71 7.88 3.25
CA ALA A 428 9.16 7.73 3.13
C ALA A 428 9.66 7.85 1.68
N GLU A 429 8.94 7.27 0.70
CA GLU A 429 9.28 7.34 -0.72
C GLU A 429 9.27 8.78 -1.26
N HIS A 430 8.29 9.56 -0.85
CA HIS A 430 8.09 10.92 -1.34
C HIS A 430 8.66 11.99 -0.44
N ARG A 431 9.15 11.63 0.75
CA ARG A 431 9.57 12.58 1.79
C ARG A 431 8.51 13.63 2.09
N LYS A 432 7.28 13.17 2.21
CA LYS A 432 6.12 13.97 2.61
C LYS A 432 5.50 13.35 3.86
N PRO A 433 5.09 14.15 4.86
CA PRO A 433 4.40 13.63 6.02
C PRO A 433 3.03 13.09 5.63
N GLY A 434 2.51 12.16 6.43
CA GLY A 434 1.22 11.51 6.24
C GLY A 434 0.26 11.73 7.40
N LEU A 435 -0.98 12.06 7.08
CA LEU A 435 -2.11 12.08 7.98
C LEU A 435 -3.00 10.87 7.69
N ARG A 436 -3.20 10.00 8.65
CA ARG A 436 -4.05 8.81 8.53
C ARG A 436 -5.22 8.92 9.49
N VAL A 437 -6.43 8.87 8.96
CA VAL A 437 -7.66 8.89 9.76
C VAL A 437 -8.53 7.71 9.40
N THR A 438 -8.69 6.80 10.36
CA THR A 438 -9.39 5.53 10.14
C THR A 438 -10.61 5.43 11.05
N ASN A 439 -11.61 4.69 10.62
CA ASN A 439 -12.76 4.36 11.49
C ASN A 439 -12.30 3.49 12.68
N THR A 440 -11.61 2.36 12.42
CA THR A 440 -11.21 1.38 13.44
C THR A 440 -9.72 1.06 13.44
N GLY A 441 -8.99 1.44 12.39
CA GLY A 441 -7.59 1.09 12.14
C GLY A 441 -6.59 1.95 12.92
N LEU A 442 -5.39 2.08 12.36
CA LEU A 442 -4.33 2.92 12.92
C LEU A 442 -4.44 4.35 12.38
N SER A 443 -4.89 5.26 13.23
CA SER A 443 -4.93 6.71 12.96
C SER A 443 -3.71 7.41 13.55
N GLY A 444 -3.34 8.56 13.01
CA GLY A 444 -2.27 9.39 13.55
C GLY A 444 -1.47 10.14 12.49
N LEU A 445 -0.34 10.69 12.90
CA LEU A 445 0.60 11.44 12.09
C LEU A 445 1.88 10.64 11.84
N VAL A 446 2.36 10.71 10.61
CA VAL A 446 3.59 10.08 10.15
C VAL A 446 4.52 11.17 9.61
N ASP A 447 5.79 11.15 10.00
CA ASP A 447 6.79 12.08 9.47
C ASP A 447 7.18 11.74 8.01
N GLU A 448 8.00 12.60 7.42
CA GLU A 448 8.51 12.44 6.05
C GLU A 448 9.45 11.23 5.87
N LYS A 449 9.80 10.55 6.96
CA LYS A 449 10.61 9.31 6.95
C LYS A 449 9.77 8.06 7.15
N GLY A 450 8.45 8.21 7.25
CA GLY A 450 7.52 7.12 7.51
C GLY A 450 7.45 6.67 8.98
N ARG A 451 7.93 7.48 9.94
CA ARG A 451 7.86 7.18 11.37
C ARG A 451 6.62 7.80 11.99
N TRP A 452 6.02 7.11 12.93
CA TRP A 452 4.92 7.67 13.70
C TRP A 452 5.40 8.85 14.56
N VAL A 453 4.74 9.99 14.41
CA VAL A 453 4.87 11.17 15.28
C VAL A 453 3.79 11.13 16.35
N GLU A 454 2.57 10.81 15.96
CA GLU A 454 1.42 10.62 16.82
C GLU A 454 0.70 9.35 16.36
N LYS A 455 0.24 8.55 17.30
CA LYS A 455 -0.48 7.30 17.02
C LYS A 455 -1.65 7.15 17.98
N ALA A 456 -2.86 7.22 17.44
CA ALA A 456 -4.08 6.98 18.19
C ALA A 456 -4.23 5.49 18.55
N THR A 457 -4.86 5.22 19.69
CA THR A 457 -5.16 3.84 20.10
C THR A 457 -6.20 3.22 19.15
N PRO A 458 -5.87 2.09 18.47
CA PRO A 458 -6.82 1.45 17.58
C PRO A 458 -8.01 0.85 18.35
N GLY A 459 -9.16 0.72 17.68
CA GLY A 459 -10.35 0.09 18.25
C GLY A 459 -11.04 0.89 19.36
N GLN A 460 -10.77 2.18 19.48
CA GLN A 460 -11.43 3.08 20.42
C GLN A 460 -12.03 4.29 19.69
N ALA A 461 -13.19 4.74 20.14
CA ALA A 461 -13.75 6.01 19.69
C ALA A 461 -13.04 7.15 20.43
N LEU A 462 -12.32 7.98 19.69
CA LEU A 462 -11.52 9.06 20.29
C LEU A 462 -11.24 10.19 19.30
N VAL A 463 -10.82 11.32 19.86
CA VAL A 463 -10.26 12.46 19.12
C VAL A 463 -8.78 12.55 19.49
N TRP A 464 -7.95 12.79 18.49
CA TRP A 464 -6.52 12.99 18.67
C TRP A 464 -6.07 14.23 17.90
N SER A 465 -5.02 14.90 18.35
CA SER A 465 -4.54 16.14 17.75
C SER A 465 -3.02 16.13 17.61
N GLY A 466 -2.53 16.95 16.69
CA GLY A 466 -1.10 17.13 16.48
C GLY A 466 -0.80 18.26 15.50
N GLN A 467 0.47 18.38 15.14
CA GLN A 467 0.94 19.31 14.13
C GLN A 467 1.67 18.55 13.05
N ILE A 468 1.33 18.80 11.79
CA ILE A 468 1.99 18.22 10.64
C ILE A 468 2.82 19.28 9.93
N GLU A 469 4.10 18.99 9.67
CA GLU A 469 4.99 19.88 8.93
C GLU A 469 4.99 19.52 7.46
N GLY A 470 4.27 20.28 6.64
CA GLY A 470 4.25 20.09 5.19
C GLY A 470 5.64 20.24 4.58
N ARG A 471 5.91 19.53 3.48
CA ARG A 471 7.23 19.56 2.81
C ARG A 471 7.08 19.76 1.31
N LEU A 472 7.87 20.69 0.76
CA LEU A 472 8.05 20.94 -0.67
C LEU A 472 9.32 20.25 -1.17
N GLY A 473 9.37 19.98 -2.48
CA GLY A 473 10.46 19.31 -3.17
C GLY A 473 10.14 17.86 -3.49
N LYS A 474 10.64 17.36 -4.61
CA LYS A 474 10.39 16.01 -5.12
C LYS A 474 11.60 15.12 -4.95
N THR A 475 11.43 13.94 -4.35
CA THR A 475 12.45 12.90 -4.30
C THR A 475 12.78 12.38 -5.69
N PHE A 476 13.88 11.64 -5.83
CA PHE A 476 14.21 10.98 -7.10
C PHE A 476 13.08 10.01 -7.51
N PHE A 477 12.59 9.20 -6.56
CA PHE A 477 11.47 8.30 -6.83
C PHE A 477 10.18 9.05 -7.21
N ALA A 478 9.87 10.18 -6.57
CA ALA A 478 8.69 11.00 -6.93
C ALA A 478 8.75 11.55 -8.36
N LYS A 479 9.97 11.73 -8.94
CA LYS A 479 10.15 12.20 -10.31
C LYS A 479 10.06 11.07 -11.35
N TRP A 480 10.63 9.92 -11.05
CA TRP A 480 10.84 8.85 -12.01
C TRP A 480 9.94 7.63 -11.78
N GLY A 481 9.37 7.47 -10.56
CA GLY A 481 8.57 6.31 -10.19
C GLY A 481 9.29 5.01 -10.49
N ASP A 482 8.57 4.03 -11.01
CA ASP A 482 9.11 2.72 -11.39
C ASP A 482 9.79 2.69 -12.79
N LEU A 483 9.94 3.83 -13.49
CA LEU A 483 10.49 3.87 -14.85
C LEU A 483 11.91 3.29 -14.93
N LEU A 484 12.74 3.58 -13.91
CA LEU A 484 14.08 3.02 -13.80
C LEU A 484 14.04 1.49 -13.75
N TRP A 485 13.09 0.94 -13.00
CA TRP A 485 12.95 -0.51 -12.81
C TRP A 485 12.43 -1.19 -14.06
N PHE A 486 11.53 -0.58 -14.80
CA PHE A 486 11.11 -1.07 -16.13
C PHE A 486 12.31 -1.16 -17.09
N SER A 487 13.21 -0.18 -17.04
CA SER A 487 14.42 -0.20 -17.86
C SER A 487 15.37 -1.34 -17.46
N ILE A 488 15.57 -1.58 -16.16
CA ILE A 488 16.42 -2.67 -15.66
C ILE A 488 15.78 -4.03 -15.97
N TRP A 489 14.50 -4.22 -15.71
CA TRP A 489 13.80 -5.47 -16.03
C TRP A 489 13.81 -5.73 -17.53
N GLY A 490 13.59 -4.71 -18.36
CA GLY A 490 13.68 -4.80 -19.80
C GLY A 490 15.08 -5.20 -20.29
N ALA A 491 16.13 -4.62 -19.72
CA ALA A 491 17.51 -4.97 -20.02
C ALA A 491 17.83 -6.42 -19.63
N VAL A 492 17.38 -6.89 -18.46
CA VAL A 492 17.56 -8.30 -18.05
C VAL A 492 16.82 -9.24 -19.01
N LEU A 493 15.58 -8.94 -19.37
CA LEU A 493 14.82 -9.75 -20.35
C LEU A 493 15.51 -9.79 -21.70
N LEU A 494 16.03 -8.67 -22.20
CA LEU A 494 16.79 -8.61 -23.45
C LEU A 494 18.05 -9.48 -23.39
N LEU A 495 18.81 -9.39 -22.29
CA LEU A 495 19.99 -10.23 -22.08
C LEU A 495 19.66 -11.72 -22.08
N LEU A 496 18.52 -12.12 -21.49
CA LEU A 496 18.05 -13.50 -21.53
C LEU A 496 17.70 -13.95 -22.94
N CYS A 497 17.01 -13.12 -23.72
CA CYS A 497 16.67 -13.40 -25.12
C CYS A 497 17.92 -13.56 -25.99
N VAL A 498 18.88 -12.64 -25.87
CA VAL A 498 20.16 -12.70 -26.58
C VAL A 498 20.94 -13.97 -26.24
N ARG A 499 21.03 -14.29 -24.94
CA ARG A 499 21.69 -15.52 -24.49
C ARG A 499 21.07 -16.77 -25.09
N GLU A 500 19.75 -16.91 -25.06
CA GLU A 500 19.03 -18.06 -25.63
C GLU A 500 19.25 -18.15 -27.15
N TRP A 501 19.22 -16.99 -27.85
CA TRP A 501 19.50 -16.94 -29.28
C TRP A 501 20.92 -17.39 -29.59
N CYS A 502 21.92 -16.92 -28.88
CA CYS A 502 23.32 -17.34 -29.04
C CYS A 502 23.50 -18.84 -28.79
N LEU A 503 22.88 -19.40 -27.72
CA LEU A 503 22.95 -20.84 -27.43
C LEU A 503 22.28 -21.67 -28.51
N LYS A 504 21.15 -21.24 -29.06
CA LYS A 504 20.50 -21.93 -30.20
C LYS A 504 21.33 -21.83 -31.47
N ALA A 505 21.95 -20.70 -31.77
CA ALA A 505 22.85 -20.53 -32.89
C ALA A 505 24.07 -21.44 -32.78
N TYR A 506 24.69 -21.50 -31.61
CA TYR A 506 25.83 -22.39 -31.33
C TYR A 506 25.46 -23.88 -31.51
N ASN A 507 24.33 -24.32 -30.95
CA ASN A 507 23.87 -25.71 -31.05
C ASN A 507 23.39 -26.11 -32.51
N ARG A 508 23.16 -25.12 -33.38
CA ARG A 508 22.86 -25.40 -34.81
C ARG A 508 24.12 -25.45 -35.66
N ALA A 509 25.20 -24.85 -35.18
CA ALA A 509 26.49 -24.82 -35.88
C ALA A 509 27.39 -26.01 -35.54
N HIS A 510 27.06 -26.74 -34.50
CA HIS A 510 27.71 -27.98 -34.06
C HIS A 510 26.69 -29.11 -33.90
#